data_7965bfe3c58ad7bc2f377798e196f2c9
#
_entry.id   7965bfe3c58ad7bc2f377798e196f2c9
#
_cell.length_a   1.000
_cell.length_b   1.000
_cell.length_c   1.000
_cell.angle_alpha   90.00
_cell.angle_beta   90.00
_cell.angle_gamma   90.00
#
_symmetry.space_group_name_H-M   'P 1'
#
loop_
_entity.id
_entity.type
_entity.pdbx_description
1 polymer ?
#
loop_
_entity_poly.entity_id
_entity_poly.type
_entity_poly.pdbx_seq_one_letter_code
_entity_poly.pdbx_strand_id
1 'polypeptide(L)'
;MKRALLAICALAVALTAVPAYAWNCPVQIKSAEDAIKKAEAMKLTPEAKGLVEQAKQMVADAKKNHTEAKAKIDHANAMWKAKAAQAQAEAAAAISAP
;
A
#
# COMPACT_ATOMS: atom_id res chain seq x y z
N MET A 1 33.98 -6.65 14.36
CA MET A 1 34.12 -5.72 13.23
C MET A 1 33.53 -6.23 11.92
N LYS A 2 33.79 -7.49 11.50
CA LYS A 2 33.25 -8.05 10.26
C LYS A 2 31.70 -8.12 10.23
N ARG A 3 31.07 -8.38 11.39
CA ARG A 3 29.60 -8.46 11.49
C ARG A 3 28.93 -7.10 11.34
N ALA A 4 29.56 -6.01 11.81
CA ALA A 4 29.03 -4.66 11.67
C ALA A 4 29.07 -4.17 10.22
N LEU A 5 30.14 -4.51 9.47
CA LEU A 5 30.25 -4.18 8.05
C LEU A 5 29.20 -4.89 7.20
N LEU A 6 28.93 -6.16 7.49
CA LEU A 6 27.89 -6.92 6.81
C LEU A 6 26.48 -6.34 7.06
N ALA A 7 26.22 -5.90 8.30
CA ALA A 7 24.94 -5.27 8.64
C ALA A 7 24.74 -3.94 7.90
N ILE A 8 25.80 -3.13 7.77
CA ILE A 8 25.78 -1.86 7.04
C ILE A 8 25.52 -2.09 5.55
N CYS A 9 26.18 -3.09 4.95
CA CYS A 9 25.98 -3.44 3.54
C CYS A 9 24.54 -3.92 3.28
N ALA A 10 23.98 -4.74 4.16
CA ALA A 10 22.60 -5.22 4.05
C ALA A 10 21.61 -4.06 4.12
N LEU A 11 21.82 -3.10 5.00
CA LEU A 11 20.99 -1.91 5.14
C LEU A 11 21.07 -1.02 3.89
N ALA A 12 22.27 -0.85 3.33
CA ALA A 12 22.47 -0.07 2.11
C ALA A 12 21.73 -0.70 0.92
N VAL A 13 21.77 -2.02 0.79
CA VAL A 13 21.04 -2.74 -0.27
C VAL A 13 19.52 -2.56 -0.12
N ALA A 14 19.01 -2.62 1.10
CA ALA A 14 17.60 -2.40 1.38
C ALA A 14 17.16 -0.98 1.00
N LEU A 15 17.99 0.03 1.29
CA LEU A 15 17.70 1.42 0.93
C LEU A 15 17.73 1.66 -0.58
N THR A 16 18.64 1.01 -1.32
CA THR A 16 18.73 1.15 -2.77
C THR A 16 17.59 0.45 -3.51
N ALA A 17 16.92 -0.52 -2.89
CA ALA A 17 15.76 -1.19 -3.47
C ALA A 17 14.49 -0.33 -3.43
N VAL A 18 14.40 0.66 -2.52
CA VAL A 18 13.21 1.51 -2.33
C VAL A 18 12.83 2.30 -3.59
N PRO A 19 13.74 2.94 -4.35
CA PRO A 19 13.37 3.67 -5.56
C PRO A 19 12.72 2.79 -6.63
N ALA A 20 13.10 1.52 -6.75
CA ALA A 20 12.50 0.61 -7.71
C ALA A 20 11.02 0.34 -7.38
N TYR A 21 10.64 0.29 -6.11
CA TYR A 21 9.26 0.14 -5.69
C TYR A 21 8.43 1.39 -5.96
N ALA A 22 9.02 2.58 -5.88
CA ALA A 22 8.31 3.85 -6.02
C ALA A 22 7.64 4.02 -7.40
N TRP A 23 8.15 3.33 -8.43
CA TRP A 23 7.63 3.43 -9.79
C TRP A 23 6.63 2.33 -10.15
N ASN A 24 6.30 1.44 -9.22
CA ASN A 24 5.47 0.29 -9.51
C ASN A 24 4.03 0.50 -9.03
N CYS A 25 3.44 1.66 -9.40
CA CYS A 25 2.08 2.04 -9.02
C CYS A 25 1.02 0.99 -9.38
N PRO A 26 1.00 0.39 -10.59
CA PRO A 26 -0.01 -0.62 -10.92
C PRO A 26 0.03 -1.84 -10.01
N VAL A 27 1.21 -2.31 -9.63
CA VAL A 27 1.37 -3.46 -8.72
C VAL A 27 0.88 -3.10 -7.32
N GLN A 28 1.22 -1.91 -6.84
CA GLN A 28 0.81 -1.46 -5.51
C GLN A 28 -0.70 -1.23 -5.44
N ILE A 29 -1.30 -0.68 -6.49
CA ILE A 29 -2.75 -0.50 -6.60
C ILE A 29 -3.44 -1.87 -6.58
N LYS A 30 -2.92 -2.83 -7.33
CA LYS A 30 -3.46 -4.19 -7.34
C LYS A 30 -3.37 -4.84 -5.96
N SER A 31 -2.26 -4.66 -5.26
CA SER A 31 -2.10 -5.17 -3.89
C SER A 31 -3.15 -4.60 -2.95
N ALA A 32 -3.46 -3.31 -3.07
CA ALA A 32 -4.51 -2.67 -2.30
C ALA A 32 -5.89 -3.23 -2.65
N GLU A 33 -6.18 -3.41 -3.94
CA GLU A 33 -7.44 -4.00 -4.39
C GLU A 33 -7.61 -5.42 -3.87
N ASP A 34 -6.56 -6.22 -3.90
CA ASP A 34 -6.57 -7.59 -3.39
C ASP A 34 -6.83 -7.62 -1.88
N ALA A 35 -6.21 -6.70 -1.14
CA ALA A 35 -6.44 -6.57 0.30
C ALA A 35 -7.89 -6.17 0.61
N ILE A 36 -8.47 -5.28 -0.18
CA ILE A 36 -9.89 -4.89 -0.07
C ILE A 36 -10.80 -6.11 -0.31
N LYS A 37 -10.53 -6.88 -1.35
CA LYS A 37 -11.32 -8.09 -1.65
C LYS A 37 -11.25 -9.10 -0.52
N LYS A 38 -10.07 -9.32 0.06
CA LYS A 38 -9.90 -10.22 1.20
C LYS A 38 -10.71 -9.75 2.41
N ALA A 39 -10.68 -8.45 2.70
CA ALA A 39 -11.46 -7.87 3.78
C ALA A 39 -12.97 -8.03 3.52
N GLU A 40 -13.42 -7.74 2.31
CA GLU A 40 -14.83 -7.83 1.94
C GLU A 40 -15.37 -9.27 1.99
N ALA A 41 -14.50 -10.27 1.84
CA ALA A 41 -14.89 -11.67 1.97
C ALA A 41 -15.15 -12.09 3.42
N MET A 42 -14.78 -11.25 4.39
CA MET A 42 -15.00 -11.50 5.81
C MET A 42 -16.29 -10.84 6.27
N LYS A 43 -16.80 -11.30 7.42
CA LYS A 43 -17.93 -10.66 8.09
C LYS A 43 -17.43 -9.41 8.81
N LEU A 44 -17.56 -8.27 8.15
CA LEU A 44 -17.01 -7.02 8.64
C LEU A 44 -17.83 -6.42 9.78
N THR A 45 -17.15 -5.91 10.80
CA THR A 45 -17.77 -5.07 11.82
C THR A 45 -18.14 -3.70 11.21
N PRO A 46 -19.02 -2.90 11.84
CA PRO A 46 -19.35 -1.57 11.31
C PRO A 46 -18.12 -0.67 11.14
N GLU A 47 -17.17 -0.72 12.09
CA GLU A 47 -15.92 0.04 12.00
C GLU A 47 -15.07 -0.42 10.82
N ALA A 48 -15.00 -1.73 10.61
CA ALA A 48 -14.25 -2.31 9.50
C ALA A 48 -14.85 -1.92 8.15
N LYS A 49 -16.18 -1.86 8.05
CA LYS A 49 -16.84 -1.38 6.82
C LYS A 49 -16.42 0.04 6.47
N GLY A 50 -16.33 0.93 7.46
CA GLY A 50 -15.85 2.29 7.27
C GLY A 50 -14.43 2.34 6.73
N LEU A 51 -13.53 1.51 7.29
CA LEU A 51 -12.15 1.41 6.82
C LEU A 51 -12.08 0.91 5.38
N VAL A 52 -12.89 -0.08 5.02
CA VAL A 52 -12.93 -0.62 3.66
C VAL A 52 -13.44 0.43 2.68
N GLU A 53 -14.47 1.19 3.03
CA GLU A 53 -14.99 2.25 2.16
C GLU A 53 -13.94 3.35 1.93
N GLN A 54 -13.22 3.75 2.98
CA GLN A 54 -12.12 4.69 2.84
C GLN A 54 -11.01 4.13 1.95
N ALA A 55 -10.68 2.85 2.13
CA ALA A 55 -9.66 2.18 1.30
C ALA A 55 -10.06 2.20 -0.18
N LYS A 56 -11.31 1.94 -0.50
CA LYS A 56 -11.82 1.99 -1.88
C LYS A 56 -11.68 3.38 -2.48
N GLN A 57 -11.98 4.43 -1.72
CA GLN A 57 -11.83 5.80 -2.19
C GLN A 57 -10.36 6.14 -2.43
N MET A 58 -9.47 5.71 -1.54
CA MET A 58 -8.04 5.93 -1.70
C MET A 58 -7.47 5.20 -2.92
N VAL A 59 -7.95 4.00 -3.22
CA VAL A 59 -7.58 3.27 -4.44
C VAL A 59 -8.05 4.02 -5.68
N ALA A 60 -9.28 4.53 -5.67
CA ALA A 60 -9.80 5.33 -6.79
C ALA A 60 -8.94 6.58 -7.01
N ASP A 61 -8.56 7.28 -5.94
CA ASP A 61 -7.68 8.43 -6.02
C ASP A 61 -6.28 8.04 -6.51
N ALA A 62 -5.76 6.90 -6.06
CA ALA A 62 -4.46 6.41 -6.50
C ALA A 62 -4.46 6.11 -8.00
N LYS A 63 -5.51 5.47 -8.50
CA LYS A 63 -5.67 5.22 -9.94
C LYS A 63 -5.71 6.51 -10.74
N LYS A 64 -6.45 7.51 -10.26
CA LYS A 64 -6.53 8.80 -10.90
C LYS A 64 -5.18 9.51 -10.91
N ASN A 65 -4.48 9.54 -9.79
CA ASN A 65 -3.14 10.11 -9.70
C ASN A 65 -2.17 9.42 -10.67
N HIS A 66 -2.29 8.10 -10.83
CA HIS A 66 -1.43 7.35 -11.74
C HIS A 66 -1.75 7.63 -13.21
N THR A 67 -3.04 7.60 -13.60
CA THR A 67 -3.45 7.78 -15.01
C THR A 67 -3.32 9.23 -15.47
N GLU A 68 -3.50 10.20 -14.58
CA GLU A 68 -3.39 11.62 -14.90
C GLU A 68 -2.04 12.21 -14.51
N ALA A 69 -1.06 11.37 -14.20
CA ALA A 69 0.26 11.80 -13.74
C ALA A 69 0.99 12.64 -14.79
N LYS A 70 1.44 13.82 -14.40
CA LYS A 70 2.23 14.74 -15.23
C LYS A 70 3.62 14.95 -14.67
N ALA A 71 3.85 14.60 -13.40
CA ALA A 71 5.10 14.80 -12.68
C ALA A 71 5.35 13.64 -11.73
N LYS A 72 6.61 13.55 -11.26
CA LYS A 72 7.01 12.50 -10.31
C LYS A 72 6.17 12.51 -9.02
N ILE A 73 5.75 13.70 -8.57
CA ILE A 73 4.95 13.83 -7.35
C ILE A 73 3.59 13.14 -7.50
N ASP A 74 3.02 13.12 -8.70
CA ASP A 74 1.74 12.45 -8.94
C ASP A 74 1.87 10.94 -8.76
N HIS A 75 2.97 10.36 -9.24
CA HIS A 75 3.28 8.94 -9.02
C HIS A 75 3.51 8.64 -7.55
N ALA A 76 4.22 9.52 -6.84
CA ALA A 76 4.44 9.37 -5.41
C ALA A 76 3.11 9.41 -4.64
N ASN A 77 2.20 10.31 -5.02
CA ASN A 77 0.87 10.39 -4.42
C ASN A 77 0.06 9.11 -4.68
N ALA A 78 0.12 8.56 -5.88
CA ALA A 78 -0.53 7.28 -6.19
C ALA A 78 0.01 6.16 -5.31
N MET A 79 1.32 6.10 -5.11
CA MET A 79 1.97 5.07 -4.30
C MET A 79 1.56 5.14 -2.83
N TRP A 80 1.64 6.31 -2.20
CA TRP A 80 1.32 6.38 -0.77
C TRP A 80 -0.17 6.15 -0.52
N LYS A 81 -1.04 6.60 -1.43
CA LYS A 81 -2.48 6.35 -1.31
C LYS A 81 -2.81 4.86 -1.45
N ALA A 82 -2.18 4.19 -2.39
CA ALA A 82 -2.36 2.74 -2.55
C ALA A 82 -1.86 1.97 -1.34
N LYS A 83 -0.70 2.34 -0.79
CA LYS A 83 -0.18 1.71 0.43
C LYS A 83 -1.07 1.95 1.64
N ALA A 84 -1.58 3.17 1.78
CA ALA A 84 -2.50 3.50 2.88
C ALA A 84 -3.81 2.73 2.74
N ALA A 85 -4.34 2.59 1.53
CA ALA A 85 -5.54 1.80 1.26
C ALA A 85 -5.32 0.34 1.63
N GLN A 86 -4.20 -0.24 1.27
CA GLN A 86 -3.85 -1.60 1.64
C GLN A 86 -3.79 -1.78 3.16
N ALA A 87 -3.12 -0.86 3.86
CA ALA A 87 -3.02 -0.91 5.32
C ALA A 87 -4.39 -0.82 5.99
N GLN A 88 -5.27 0.05 5.49
CA GLN A 88 -6.64 0.17 6.02
C GLN A 88 -7.46 -1.09 5.80
N ALA A 89 -7.35 -1.69 4.62
CA ALA A 89 -8.05 -2.95 4.32
C ALA A 89 -7.54 -4.09 5.19
N GLU A 90 -6.24 -4.17 5.41
CA GLU A 90 -5.64 -5.16 6.30
C GLU A 90 -6.09 -4.95 7.76
N ALA A 91 -6.17 -3.70 8.20
CA ALA A 91 -6.69 -3.37 9.53
C ALA A 91 -8.16 -3.78 9.66
N ALA A 92 -8.98 -3.52 8.64
CA ALA A 92 -10.38 -3.93 8.62
C ALA A 92 -10.51 -5.45 8.76
N ALA A 93 -9.69 -6.20 8.05
CA ALA A 93 -9.67 -7.66 8.15
C ALA A 93 -9.24 -8.12 9.55
N ALA A 94 -8.22 -7.49 10.12
CA ALA A 94 -7.70 -7.85 11.44
C ALA A 94 -8.73 -7.65 12.54
N ILE A 95 -9.44 -6.50 12.55
CA ILE A 95 -10.44 -6.23 13.60
C ILE A 95 -11.73 -7.04 13.40
N SER A 96 -11.93 -7.61 12.23
CA SER A 96 -13.11 -8.45 11.92
C SER A 96 -12.82 -9.94 12.10
N ALA A 97 -11.57 -10.32 12.32
CA ALA A 97 -11.21 -11.72 12.57
C ALA A 97 -11.77 -12.19 13.92
N PRO A 98 -12.24 -13.46 13.99
CA PRO A 98 -12.74 -14.03 15.25
C PRO A 98 -11.63 -14.22 16.28
#